data_2f078af43a8f6e4b071286cde662ebfe
#
_entry.id   2f078af43a8f6e4b071286cde662ebfe
#
_cell.length_a   1.000
_cell.length_b   1.000
_cell.length_c   1.000
_cell.angle_alpha   90.00
_cell.angle_beta   90.00
_cell.angle_gamma   90.00
#
_symmetry.space_group_name_H-M   'P 1'
#
loop_
_entity.id
_entity.type
_entity.pdbx_description
1 polymer ?
#
loop_
_entity_poly.entity_id
_entity_poly.type
_entity_poly.pdbx_seq_one_letter_code
_entity_poly.pdbx_strand_id
1 'polypeptide(L)'
;MAHLINFFKSKFSREKYENELEMVKNEDNPKRLSYIARHNVFPKVRLEAVSRISDESVLADIAKNDSNKNVRRAAIEKISDVSVLTDISRNDSNSSVRVMANNRLMDLGYE
;
A
#
# COMPACT_ATOMS: atom_id res chain seq x y z
N MET A 1 -3.30 -16.94 -33.43
CA MET A 1 -4.55 -16.42 -32.83
C MET A 1 -4.40 -16.15 -31.34
N ALA A 2 -4.05 -17.16 -30.54
CA ALA A 2 -3.81 -16.97 -29.10
C ALA A 2 -2.74 -15.90 -28.78
N HIS A 3 -1.73 -15.80 -29.60
CA HIS A 3 -0.65 -14.82 -29.53
C HIS A 3 -1.13 -13.37 -29.59
N LEU A 4 -2.02 -13.08 -30.53
CA LEU A 4 -2.59 -11.74 -30.69
C LEU A 4 -3.49 -11.35 -29.51
N ILE A 5 -4.30 -12.30 -29.03
CA ILE A 5 -5.18 -12.07 -27.88
C ILE A 5 -4.37 -11.71 -26.64
N ASN A 6 -3.28 -12.44 -26.38
CA ASN A 6 -2.40 -12.17 -25.24
C ASN A 6 -1.70 -10.81 -25.37
N PHE A 7 -1.28 -10.45 -26.58
CA PHE A 7 -0.67 -9.14 -26.85
C PHE A 7 -1.65 -8.01 -26.54
N PHE A 8 -2.90 -8.09 -27.01
CA PHE A 8 -3.91 -7.07 -26.75
C PHE A 8 -4.26 -6.96 -25.28
N LYS A 9 -4.43 -8.10 -24.58
CA LYS A 9 -4.69 -8.09 -23.12
C LYS A 9 -3.57 -7.42 -22.36
N SER A 10 -2.33 -7.74 -22.72
CA SER A 10 -1.14 -7.15 -22.10
C SER A 10 -1.09 -5.64 -22.29
N LYS A 11 -1.37 -5.19 -23.53
CA LYS A 11 -1.41 -3.76 -23.87
C LYS A 11 -2.51 -3.03 -23.12
N PHE A 12 -3.72 -3.57 -23.05
CA PHE A 12 -4.84 -2.98 -22.31
C PHE A 12 -4.55 -2.89 -20.83
N SER A 13 -3.96 -3.92 -20.25
CA SER A 13 -3.59 -3.91 -18.83
C SER A 13 -2.55 -2.84 -18.52
N ARG A 14 -1.57 -2.66 -19.40
CA ARG A 14 -0.55 -1.63 -19.27
C ARG A 14 -1.15 -0.24 -19.37
N GLU A 15 -1.99 0.01 -20.37
CA GLU A 15 -2.66 1.29 -20.53
C GLU A 15 -3.54 1.62 -19.34
N LYS A 16 -4.30 0.66 -18.85
CA LYS A 16 -5.13 0.83 -17.66
C LYS A 16 -4.28 1.18 -16.45
N TYR A 17 -3.18 0.47 -16.23
CA TYR A 17 -2.26 0.75 -15.14
C TYR A 17 -1.69 2.16 -15.23
N GLU A 18 -1.19 2.55 -16.42
CA GLU A 18 -0.60 3.87 -16.62
C GLU A 18 -1.63 4.99 -16.40
N ASN A 19 -2.86 4.80 -16.88
CA ASN A 19 -3.94 5.76 -16.69
C ASN A 19 -4.33 5.91 -15.22
N GLU A 20 -4.44 4.80 -14.50
CA GLU A 20 -4.79 4.83 -13.07
C GLU A 20 -3.67 5.41 -12.23
N LEU A 21 -2.42 5.14 -12.58
CA LEU A 21 -1.26 5.75 -11.91
C LEU A 21 -1.26 7.26 -12.09
N GLU A 22 -1.51 7.74 -13.31
CA GLU A 22 -1.59 9.18 -13.59
C GLU A 22 -2.76 9.82 -12.84
N MET A 23 -3.91 9.16 -12.81
CA MET A 23 -5.08 9.63 -12.05
C MET A 23 -4.76 9.82 -10.58
N VAL A 24 -4.13 8.83 -9.95
CA VAL A 24 -3.85 8.92 -8.51
C VAL A 24 -2.83 10.01 -8.19
N LYS A 25 -1.88 10.23 -9.08
CA LYS A 25 -0.90 11.31 -8.91
C LYS A 25 -1.54 12.70 -8.90
N ASN A 26 -2.67 12.84 -9.58
CA ASN A 26 -3.40 14.11 -9.69
C ASN A 26 -4.61 14.19 -8.75
N GLU A 27 -4.89 13.15 -7.97
CA GLU A 27 -6.04 13.12 -7.07
C GLU A 27 -5.75 13.91 -5.79
N ASP A 28 -6.63 14.85 -5.44
CA ASP A 28 -6.48 15.68 -4.24
C ASP A 28 -7.50 15.34 -3.15
N ASN A 29 -8.57 14.60 -3.48
CA ASN A 29 -9.62 14.30 -2.52
C ASN A 29 -9.16 13.17 -1.58
N PRO A 30 -9.08 13.42 -0.25
CA PRO A 30 -8.59 12.41 0.70
C PRO A 30 -9.43 11.13 0.72
N LYS A 31 -10.73 11.24 0.55
CA LYS A 31 -11.62 10.06 0.53
C LYS A 31 -11.37 9.19 -0.69
N ARG A 32 -11.14 9.80 -1.85
CA ARG A 32 -10.80 9.06 -3.07
C ARG A 32 -9.43 8.43 -2.97
N LEU A 33 -8.45 9.14 -2.41
CA LEU A 33 -7.12 8.58 -2.16
C LEU A 33 -7.21 7.36 -1.24
N SER A 34 -7.99 7.43 -0.17
CA SER A 34 -8.21 6.31 0.74
C SER A 34 -8.84 5.12 0.04
N TYR A 35 -9.83 5.37 -0.80
CA TYR A 35 -10.47 4.31 -1.59
C TYR A 35 -9.48 3.64 -2.54
N ILE A 36 -8.73 4.44 -3.29
CA ILE A 36 -7.71 3.94 -4.23
C ILE A 36 -6.65 3.13 -3.50
N ALA A 37 -6.17 3.64 -2.36
CA ALA A 37 -5.15 2.96 -1.57
C ALA A 37 -5.59 1.59 -1.05
N ARG A 38 -6.88 1.42 -0.79
CA ARG A 38 -7.43 0.15 -0.28
C ARG A 38 -7.83 -0.82 -1.39
N HIS A 39 -8.32 -0.32 -2.52
CA HIS A 39 -9.08 -1.14 -3.47
C HIS A 39 -8.51 -1.21 -4.88
N ASN A 40 -7.56 -0.37 -5.26
CA ASN A 40 -7.02 -0.43 -6.61
C ASN A 40 -6.34 -1.77 -6.86
N VAL A 41 -6.54 -2.34 -8.05
CA VAL A 41 -6.00 -3.66 -8.39
C VAL A 41 -4.46 -3.67 -8.53
N PHE A 42 -3.86 -2.51 -8.81
CA PHE A 42 -2.41 -2.41 -9.01
C PHE A 42 -1.71 -2.00 -7.71
N PRO A 43 -0.80 -2.84 -7.19
CA PRO A 43 -0.05 -2.46 -5.98
C PRO A 43 0.69 -1.14 -6.09
N LYS A 44 1.26 -0.83 -7.26
CA LYS A 44 1.97 0.45 -7.45
C LYS A 44 1.05 1.66 -7.39
N VAL A 45 -0.20 1.52 -7.83
CA VAL A 45 -1.20 2.59 -7.69
C VAL A 45 -1.58 2.76 -6.23
N ARG A 46 -1.77 1.65 -5.51
CA ARG A 46 -2.02 1.71 -4.06
C ARG A 46 -0.85 2.36 -3.31
N LEU A 47 0.40 2.03 -3.68
CA LEU A 47 1.60 2.66 -3.10
C LEU A 47 1.61 4.17 -3.28
N GLU A 48 1.29 4.63 -4.48
CA GLU A 48 1.21 6.07 -4.75
C GLU A 48 0.15 6.74 -3.88
N ALA A 49 -1.02 6.13 -3.75
CA ALA A 49 -2.07 6.65 -2.89
C ALA A 49 -1.63 6.68 -1.41
N VAL A 50 -0.99 5.61 -0.93
CA VAL A 50 -0.47 5.53 0.45
C VAL A 50 0.50 6.67 0.74
N SER A 51 1.37 7.00 -0.21
CA SER A 51 2.34 8.09 -0.03
C SER A 51 1.69 9.45 0.21
N ARG A 52 0.44 9.60 -0.17
CA ARG A 52 -0.30 10.86 -0.11
C ARG A 52 -1.40 10.88 0.94
N ILE A 53 -1.55 9.82 1.71
CA ILE A 53 -2.54 9.72 2.80
C ILE A 53 -1.89 10.08 4.13
N SER A 54 -2.59 10.85 4.95
CA SER A 54 -2.15 11.19 6.31
C SER A 54 -3.06 10.61 7.39
N ASP A 55 -4.23 10.10 7.05
CA ASP A 55 -5.18 9.50 8.01
C ASP A 55 -4.58 8.21 8.58
N GLU A 56 -4.26 8.23 9.87
CA GLU A 56 -3.59 7.11 10.52
C GLU A 56 -4.47 5.86 10.60
N SER A 57 -5.78 6.00 10.71
CA SER A 57 -6.67 4.85 10.75
C SER A 57 -6.70 4.10 9.41
N VAL A 58 -6.67 4.84 8.30
CA VAL A 58 -6.59 4.27 6.96
C VAL A 58 -5.25 3.58 6.75
N LEU A 59 -4.18 4.25 7.13
CA LEU A 59 -2.82 3.70 7.02
C LEU A 59 -2.64 2.44 7.87
N ALA A 60 -3.22 2.41 9.08
CA ALA A 60 -3.17 1.25 9.95
C ALA A 60 -3.88 0.03 9.32
N ASP A 61 -5.04 0.26 8.72
CA ASP A 61 -5.77 -0.79 8.01
C ASP A 61 -4.93 -1.36 6.86
N ILE A 62 -4.35 -0.50 6.04
CA ILE A 62 -3.50 -0.91 4.92
C ILE A 62 -2.25 -1.65 5.42
N ALA A 63 -1.62 -1.14 6.47
CA ALA A 63 -0.43 -1.75 7.06
C ALA A 63 -0.68 -3.18 7.54
N LYS A 64 -1.87 -3.46 8.04
CA LYS A 64 -2.25 -4.78 8.54
C LYS A 64 -2.76 -5.71 7.46
N ASN A 65 -3.50 -5.19 6.49
CA ASN A 65 -4.38 -6.01 5.67
C ASN A 65 -4.10 -6.00 4.16
N ASP A 66 -3.26 -5.11 3.64
CA ASP A 66 -2.98 -5.12 2.20
C ASP A 66 -2.35 -6.44 1.79
N SER A 67 -2.76 -6.96 0.64
CA SER A 67 -2.25 -8.23 0.12
C SER A 67 -0.77 -8.19 -0.28
N ASN A 68 -0.26 -7.00 -0.58
CA ASN A 68 1.12 -6.82 -1.03
C ASN A 68 2.00 -6.33 0.10
N LYS A 69 3.10 -7.06 0.36
CA LYS A 69 4.03 -6.73 1.44
C LYS A 69 4.65 -5.33 1.30
N ASN A 70 4.89 -4.87 0.08
CA ASN A 70 5.50 -3.55 -0.14
C ASN A 70 4.52 -2.43 0.18
N VAL A 71 3.23 -2.63 -0.08
CA VAL A 71 2.19 -1.67 0.30
C VAL A 71 2.06 -1.62 1.82
N ARG A 72 2.05 -2.78 2.49
CA ARG A 72 2.05 -2.83 3.96
C ARG A 72 3.26 -2.09 4.56
N ARG A 73 4.45 -2.33 4.01
CA ARG A 73 5.69 -1.68 4.46
C ARG A 73 5.62 -0.15 4.31
N ALA A 74 5.11 0.33 3.18
CA ALA A 74 4.96 1.76 2.96
C ALA A 74 4.03 2.42 3.99
N ALA A 75 2.93 1.75 4.34
CA ALA A 75 2.02 2.25 5.35
C ALA A 75 2.66 2.25 6.76
N ILE A 76 3.44 1.22 7.09
CA ILE A 76 4.14 1.11 8.37
C ILE A 76 5.06 2.32 8.61
N GLU A 77 5.74 2.80 7.58
CA GLU A 77 6.62 3.96 7.69
C GLU A 77 5.90 5.23 8.13
N LYS A 78 4.59 5.28 7.96
CA LYS A 78 3.79 6.48 8.18
C LYS A 78 2.94 6.44 9.45
N ILE A 79 2.88 5.30 10.14
CA ILE A 79 2.04 5.16 11.35
C ILE A 79 2.88 5.25 12.63
N SER A 80 2.22 5.69 13.70
CA SER A 80 2.85 5.82 15.03
C SER A 80 2.07 5.08 16.11
N ASP A 81 0.97 4.43 15.79
CA ASP A 81 0.17 3.66 16.75
C ASP A 81 0.94 2.43 17.23
N VAL A 82 1.33 2.45 18.50
CA VAL A 82 2.16 1.41 19.10
C VAL A 82 1.46 0.05 19.11
N SER A 83 0.15 0.01 19.36
CA SER A 83 -0.58 -1.25 19.40
C SER A 83 -0.65 -1.90 18.02
N VAL A 84 -0.85 -1.11 16.99
CA VAL A 84 -0.87 -1.60 15.59
C VAL A 84 0.51 -2.12 15.20
N LEU A 85 1.56 -1.34 15.45
CA LEU A 85 2.93 -1.73 15.13
C LEU A 85 3.36 -2.99 15.88
N THR A 86 2.98 -3.11 17.15
CA THR A 86 3.27 -4.31 17.95
C THR A 86 2.58 -5.54 17.35
N ASP A 87 1.32 -5.40 16.99
CA ASP A 87 0.58 -6.50 16.35
C ASP A 87 1.27 -6.95 15.05
N ILE A 88 1.62 -6.00 14.19
CA ILE A 88 2.29 -6.31 12.92
C ILE A 88 3.66 -6.96 13.17
N SER A 89 4.43 -6.47 14.13
CA SER A 89 5.76 -7.01 14.44
C SER A 89 5.71 -8.46 14.93
N ARG A 90 4.58 -8.88 15.47
CA ARG A 90 4.39 -10.25 15.98
C ARG A 90 3.72 -11.16 14.95
N ASN A 91 2.78 -10.64 14.19
CA ASN A 91 1.81 -11.47 13.47
C ASN A 91 1.80 -11.36 11.95
N ASP A 92 2.49 -10.39 11.35
CA ASP A 92 2.52 -10.30 9.89
C ASP A 92 3.17 -11.57 9.29
N SER A 93 2.61 -12.06 8.20
CA SER A 93 3.08 -13.28 7.54
C SER A 93 4.49 -13.14 6.95
N ASN A 94 4.92 -11.94 6.65
CA ASN A 94 6.21 -11.67 6.01
C ASN A 94 7.24 -11.19 7.03
N SER A 95 8.40 -11.84 7.07
CA SER A 95 9.45 -11.50 8.04
C SER A 95 10.00 -10.09 7.87
N SER A 96 10.12 -9.59 6.63
CA SER A 96 10.62 -8.23 6.41
C SER A 96 9.63 -7.18 6.90
N VAL A 97 8.34 -7.47 6.82
CA VAL A 97 7.30 -6.57 7.36
C VAL A 97 7.36 -6.56 8.89
N ARG A 98 7.51 -7.74 9.53
CA ARG A 98 7.66 -7.82 11.00
C ARG A 98 8.86 -7.01 11.48
N VAL A 99 10.00 -7.17 10.79
CA VAL A 99 11.22 -6.41 11.13
C VAL A 99 11.01 -4.91 10.98
N MET A 100 10.37 -4.50 9.88
CA MET A 100 10.11 -3.07 9.66
C MET A 100 9.22 -2.47 10.74
N ALA A 101 8.17 -3.17 11.17
CA ALA A 101 7.31 -2.71 12.25
C ALA A 101 8.09 -2.58 13.56
N ASN A 102 8.95 -3.55 13.86
CA ASN A 102 9.81 -3.49 15.04
C ASN A 102 10.78 -2.31 14.98
N ASN A 103 11.41 -2.09 13.82
CA ASN A 103 12.30 -0.95 13.62
C ASN A 103 11.56 0.38 13.79
N ARG A 104 10.33 0.47 13.30
CA ARG A 104 9.51 1.66 13.48
C ARG A 104 9.22 1.93 14.96
N LEU A 105 8.92 0.88 15.73
CA LEU A 105 8.73 1.00 17.18
C LEU A 105 10.00 1.54 17.85
N MET A 106 11.16 1.02 17.47
CA MET A 106 12.44 1.50 18.00
C MET A 106 12.69 2.97 17.64
N ASP A 107 12.40 3.37 16.41
CA ASP A 107 12.53 4.76 15.95
C ASP A 107 11.63 5.70 16.75
N LEU A 108 10.47 5.21 17.20
CA LEU A 108 9.54 5.96 18.02
C LEU A 108 9.90 5.94 19.52
N GLY A 109 10.97 5.23 19.89
CA GLY A 109 11.45 5.17 21.28
C GLY A 109 10.93 3.98 22.08
N TYR A 110 10.34 3.00 21.47
CA TYR A 110 9.85 1.77 22.14
C TYR A 110 10.80 0.61 21.89
N GLU A 111 11.02 -0.20 22.89
CA GLU A 111 11.88 -1.40 22.80
C GLU A 111 11.13 -2.73 22.80
#